data_12422c4750bc821104bea2102ab4a208
#
_entry.id   12422c4750bc821104bea2102ab4a208
#
_cell.length_a   1.000
_cell.length_b   1.000
_cell.length_c   1.000
_cell.angle_alpha   90.00
_cell.angle_beta   90.00
_cell.angle_gamma   90.00
#
_symmetry.space_group_name_H-M   'P 1'
#
loop_
_entity.id
_entity.type
_entity.pdbx_description
1 polymer ?
#
loop_
_entity_poly.entity_id
_entity_poly.type
_entity_poly.pdbx_seq_one_letter_code
_entity_poly.pdbx_strand_id
1 'polypeptide(L)'
;FIVSEAANHGMQVVDLTQVLEVTEVPAVLTPVASYIGFGNAHNIAINEQTGFAYAVGTNTAGGGLHAVDISNPSAPAVAGTNDGPYTHDAQVVSYEGPDMDYAGKEVAFCFNGSGGLAIVDVTDKSDMVQIAAFNYSQSAYTHQGWLSEDGRFLYFNDELDESNYGNGTRTYIADVSDLDAPVVIGLYEADNTSVDHNPYVRVNKIFASNYLSGLRVS
;
A
#
# COMPACT_ATOMS: atom_id res chain seq x y z
N PHE A 1 -4.55 -7.45 -11.93
CA PHE A 1 -5.51 -6.36 -11.63
C PHE A 1 -4.85 -5.03 -11.97
N ILE A 2 -5.63 -4.10 -12.56
CA ILE A 2 -5.16 -2.79 -13.01
C ILE A 2 -6.16 -1.75 -12.54
N VAL A 3 -5.67 -0.74 -11.83
CA VAL A 3 -6.42 0.48 -11.47
C VAL A 3 -5.78 1.70 -12.13
N SER A 4 -6.47 2.83 -12.12
CA SER A 4 -5.97 4.09 -12.69
C SER A 4 -6.63 5.28 -12.01
N GLU A 5 -5.94 6.40 -11.96
CA GLU A 5 -6.50 7.70 -11.58
C GLU A 5 -7.44 8.30 -12.65
N ALA A 6 -7.47 7.72 -13.85
CA ALA A 6 -8.37 8.16 -14.90
C ALA A 6 -9.83 7.95 -14.49
N ALA A 7 -10.65 8.96 -14.70
CA ALA A 7 -12.08 8.91 -14.37
C ALA A 7 -12.80 7.76 -15.10
N ASN A 8 -13.68 7.08 -14.38
CA ASN A 8 -14.50 5.95 -14.88
C ASN A 8 -13.68 4.73 -15.35
N HIS A 9 -12.44 4.58 -14.90
CA HIS A 9 -11.62 3.42 -15.23
C HIS A 9 -12.03 2.18 -14.40
N GLY A 10 -12.27 2.36 -13.11
CA GLY A 10 -12.51 1.26 -12.16
C GLY A 10 -11.29 0.37 -12.00
N MET A 11 -11.52 -0.93 -11.81
CA MET A 11 -10.48 -1.96 -11.79
C MET A 11 -10.70 -2.95 -12.92
N GLN A 12 -9.69 -3.15 -13.76
CA GLN A 12 -9.67 -4.16 -14.81
C GLN A 12 -8.96 -5.42 -14.34
N VAL A 13 -9.48 -6.57 -14.74
CA VAL A 13 -8.86 -7.88 -14.50
C VAL A 13 -8.42 -8.45 -15.83
N VAL A 14 -7.13 -8.70 -15.98
CA VAL A 14 -6.53 -9.24 -17.20
C VAL A 14 -5.93 -10.61 -16.91
N ASP A 15 -6.30 -11.59 -17.69
CA ASP A 15 -5.63 -12.90 -17.69
C ASP A 15 -4.31 -12.79 -18.45
N LEU A 16 -3.19 -12.90 -17.72
CA LEU A 16 -1.86 -12.77 -18.29
C LEU A 16 -1.47 -13.95 -19.19
N THR A 17 -2.21 -15.05 -19.19
CA THR A 17 -1.97 -16.15 -20.17
C THR A 17 -2.15 -15.67 -21.59
N GLN A 18 -2.95 -14.62 -21.84
CA GLN A 18 -3.07 -13.98 -23.15
C GLN A 18 -1.73 -13.51 -23.72
N VAL A 19 -0.75 -13.18 -22.86
CA VAL A 19 0.60 -12.77 -23.32
C VAL A 19 1.32 -13.90 -24.06
N LEU A 20 1.02 -15.14 -23.74
CA LEU A 20 1.63 -16.32 -24.42
C LEU A 20 1.16 -16.49 -25.88
N GLU A 21 0.03 -15.88 -26.22
CA GLU A 21 -0.56 -15.92 -27.57
C GLU A 21 -0.13 -14.69 -28.43
N VAL A 22 0.59 -13.75 -27.86
CA VAL A 22 1.02 -12.54 -28.57
C VAL A 22 2.12 -12.86 -29.56
N THR A 23 1.86 -12.59 -30.83
CA THR A 23 2.81 -12.79 -31.92
C THR A 23 3.40 -11.49 -32.47
N GLU A 24 2.73 -10.36 -32.19
CA GLU A 24 3.15 -9.02 -32.64
C GLU A 24 2.94 -7.99 -31.52
N VAL A 25 3.80 -6.97 -31.47
CA VAL A 25 3.73 -5.87 -30.49
C VAL A 25 3.61 -4.52 -31.19
N PRO A 26 2.86 -3.55 -30.59
CA PRO A 26 2.13 -3.63 -29.33
C PRO A 26 0.87 -4.49 -29.44
N ALA A 27 0.60 -5.29 -28.40
CA ALA A 27 -0.61 -6.10 -28.30
C ALA A 27 -1.61 -5.47 -27.35
N VAL A 28 -2.90 -5.61 -27.65
CA VAL A 28 -4.00 -5.19 -26.76
C VAL A 28 -4.56 -6.43 -26.07
N LEU A 29 -4.41 -6.49 -24.75
CA LEU A 29 -5.00 -7.54 -23.93
C LEU A 29 -6.45 -7.19 -23.58
N THR A 30 -7.33 -8.19 -23.60
CA THR A 30 -8.75 -8.00 -23.29
C THR A 30 -9.00 -8.31 -21.80
N PRO A 31 -9.55 -7.38 -21.01
CA PRO A 31 -9.97 -7.69 -19.65
C PRO A 31 -10.99 -8.83 -19.62
N VAL A 32 -10.82 -9.76 -18.70
CA VAL A 32 -11.79 -10.85 -18.45
C VAL A 32 -12.93 -10.36 -17.56
N ALA A 33 -12.69 -9.31 -16.77
CA ALA A 33 -13.69 -8.61 -15.96
C ALA A 33 -13.32 -7.15 -15.76
N SER A 34 -14.31 -6.33 -15.41
CA SER A 34 -14.13 -4.96 -14.93
C SER A 34 -15.01 -4.75 -13.71
N TYR A 35 -14.42 -4.18 -12.65
CA TYR A 35 -15.13 -3.77 -11.45
C TYR A 35 -15.31 -2.25 -11.46
N ILE A 36 -16.55 -1.81 -11.28
CA ILE A 36 -16.94 -0.39 -11.40
C ILE A 36 -17.49 0.18 -10.09
N GLY A 37 -17.24 -0.47 -8.96
CA GLY A 37 -17.65 0.01 -7.62
C GLY A 37 -16.96 1.29 -7.18
N PHE A 38 -15.85 1.66 -7.84
CA PHE A 38 -15.24 2.99 -7.82
C PHE A 38 -14.92 3.44 -9.24
N GLY A 39 -14.75 4.76 -9.45
CA GLY A 39 -14.45 5.32 -10.77
C GLY A 39 -12.95 5.40 -11.06
N ASN A 40 -12.15 5.67 -10.05
CA ASN A 40 -10.68 5.77 -10.13
C ASN A 40 -10.05 5.32 -8.82
N ALA A 41 -8.77 4.96 -8.88
CA ALA A 41 -7.97 4.66 -7.70
C ALA A 41 -6.51 5.06 -7.94
N HIS A 42 -5.81 5.46 -6.89
CA HIS A 42 -4.39 5.77 -6.96
C HIS A 42 -3.57 4.48 -6.99
N ASN A 43 -3.85 3.56 -6.06
CA ASN A 43 -3.12 2.29 -5.98
C ASN A 43 -4.05 1.13 -5.58
N ILE A 44 -3.49 -0.08 -5.59
CA ILE A 44 -4.17 -1.31 -5.18
C ILE A 44 -3.20 -2.23 -4.43
N ALA A 45 -3.56 -2.60 -3.22
CA ALA A 45 -2.90 -3.65 -2.46
C ALA A 45 -3.67 -4.97 -2.60
N ILE A 46 -2.98 -6.10 -2.67
CA ILE A 46 -3.62 -7.41 -2.80
C ILE A 46 -3.08 -8.34 -1.73
N ASN A 47 -3.97 -8.97 -0.97
CA ASN A 47 -3.65 -10.11 -0.14
C ASN A 47 -4.09 -11.39 -0.86
N GLU A 48 -3.12 -12.08 -1.49
CA GLU A 48 -3.38 -13.31 -2.23
C GLU A 48 -3.88 -14.45 -1.34
N GLN A 49 -3.51 -14.45 -0.04
CA GLN A 49 -3.89 -15.52 0.89
C GLN A 49 -5.39 -15.47 1.21
N THR A 50 -5.95 -14.28 1.29
CA THR A 50 -7.37 -14.08 1.64
C THR A 50 -8.26 -13.88 0.42
N GLY A 51 -7.66 -13.56 -0.75
CA GLY A 51 -8.39 -13.31 -1.99
C GLY A 51 -9.10 -11.97 -2.03
N PHE A 52 -8.53 -10.95 -1.36
CA PHE A 52 -9.05 -9.57 -1.41
C PHE A 52 -8.04 -8.60 -2.00
N ALA A 53 -8.56 -7.64 -2.75
CA ALA A 53 -7.86 -6.47 -3.22
C ALA A 53 -8.41 -5.22 -2.51
N TYR A 54 -7.52 -4.30 -2.17
CA TYR A 54 -7.84 -3.04 -1.50
C TYR A 54 -7.40 -1.89 -2.39
N ALA A 55 -8.35 -1.26 -3.05
CA ALA A 55 -8.09 -0.05 -3.81
C ALA A 55 -8.03 1.15 -2.85
N VAL A 56 -7.04 2.03 -3.04
CA VAL A 56 -6.79 3.20 -2.20
C VAL A 56 -6.72 4.45 -3.06
N GLY A 57 -6.92 5.62 -2.45
CA GLY A 57 -7.02 6.88 -3.19
C GLY A 57 -8.16 6.87 -4.20
N THR A 58 -9.26 6.17 -3.87
CA THR A 58 -10.42 6.07 -4.75
C THR A 58 -11.33 7.28 -4.60
N ASN A 59 -12.26 7.46 -5.55
CA ASN A 59 -13.34 8.45 -5.42
C ASN A 59 -14.51 7.95 -4.53
N THR A 60 -14.31 6.87 -3.78
CA THR A 60 -15.24 6.34 -2.77
C THR A 60 -14.59 6.40 -1.40
N ALA A 61 -15.37 6.27 -0.32
CA ALA A 61 -14.88 6.15 1.06
C ALA A 61 -13.87 7.25 1.47
N GLY A 62 -14.04 8.48 0.99
CA GLY A 62 -13.09 9.57 1.27
C GLY A 62 -11.67 9.36 0.73
N GLY A 63 -11.46 8.33 -0.09
CA GLY A 63 -10.14 7.89 -0.56
C GLY A 63 -9.46 6.87 0.34
N GLY A 64 -10.14 6.39 1.38
CA GLY A 64 -9.68 5.30 2.25
C GLY A 64 -9.73 3.93 1.57
N LEU A 65 -9.77 2.86 2.37
CA LEU A 65 -9.76 1.49 1.85
C LEU A 65 -11.08 1.11 1.18
N HIS A 66 -11.02 0.57 -0.04
CA HIS A 66 -12.13 -0.04 -0.76
C HIS A 66 -11.79 -1.50 -1.05
N ALA A 67 -12.34 -2.41 -0.25
CA ALA A 67 -12.10 -3.84 -0.36
C ALA A 67 -12.97 -4.48 -1.45
N VAL A 68 -12.34 -5.28 -2.30
CA VAL A 68 -12.97 -6.03 -3.39
C VAL A 68 -12.65 -7.51 -3.22
N ASP A 69 -13.65 -8.36 -3.18
CA ASP A 69 -13.49 -9.82 -3.23
C ASP A 69 -13.05 -10.20 -4.65
N ILE A 70 -11.88 -10.78 -4.76
CA ILE A 70 -11.25 -11.25 -6.00
C ILE A 70 -11.03 -12.78 -5.99
N SER A 71 -11.67 -13.51 -5.08
CA SER A 71 -11.60 -14.98 -5.04
C SER A 71 -12.07 -15.61 -6.34
N ASN A 72 -13.01 -14.94 -7.04
CA ASN A 72 -13.32 -15.21 -8.44
C ASN A 72 -12.90 -14.01 -9.30
N PRO A 73 -11.72 -14.02 -9.93
CA PRO A 73 -11.23 -12.89 -10.71
C PRO A 73 -12.13 -12.50 -11.90
N SER A 74 -12.96 -13.43 -12.40
CA SER A 74 -13.90 -13.15 -13.48
C SER A 74 -15.19 -12.46 -13.02
N ALA A 75 -15.40 -12.33 -11.72
CA ALA A 75 -16.59 -11.70 -11.12
C ALA A 75 -16.23 -10.99 -9.80
N PRO A 76 -15.34 -9.98 -9.82
CA PRO A 76 -14.97 -9.24 -8.62
C PRO A 76 -16.18 -8.53 -8.02
N ALA A 77 -16.29 -8.54 -6.69
CA ALA A 77 -17.43 -7.98 -5.98
C ALA A 77 -16.99 -7.07 -4.83
N VAL A 78 -17.81 -6.05 -4.49
CA VAL A 78 -17.54 -5.24 -3.31
C VAL A 78 -17.58 -6.11 -2.05
N ALA A 79 -16.57 -5.94 -1.19
CA ALA A 79 -16.53 -6.58 0.11
C ALA A 79 -16.80 -5.58 1.25
N GLY A 80 -16.34 -4.35 1.13
CA GLY A 80 -16.59 -3.28 2.09
C GLY A 80 -15.73 -2.05 1.83
N THR A 81 -15.98 -1.01 2.61
CA THR A 81 -15.20 0.24 2.55
C THR A 81 -14.89 0.74 3.96
N ASN A 82 -13.77 1.45 4.11
CA ASN A 82 -13.44 2.18 5.32
C ASN A 82 -13.35 3.68 4.98
N ASP A 83 -14.24 4.49 5.56
CA ASP A 83 -14.29 5.95 5.37
C ASP A 83 -13.20 6.65 6.21
N GLY A 84 -11.98 6.16 6.12
CA GLY A 84 -10.80 6.74 6.76
C GLY A 84 -10.27 7.98 6.03
N PRO A 85 -9.10 8.49 6.44
CA PRO A 85 -8.41 9.51 5.68
C PRO A 85 -8.03 8.98 4.29
N TYR A 86 -7.75 9.89 3.37
CA TYR A 86 -7.16 9.52 2.07
C TYR A 86 -5.93 8.64 2.30
N THR A 87 -5.93 7.46 1.70
CA THR A 87 -4.82 6.52 1.74
C THR A 87 -4.17 6.52 0.35
N HIS A 88 -2.89 6.89 0.32
CA HIS A 88 -2.11 6.95 -0.91
C HIS A 88 -1.66 5.55 -1.36
N ASP A 89 -1.11 4.79 -0.43
CA ASP A 89 -0.69 3.41 -0.63
C ASP A 89 -1.00 2.57 0.61
N ALA A 90 -1.00 1.25 0.48
CA ALA A 90 -1.19 0.34 1.59
C ALA A 90 -0.45 -0.99 1.36
N GLN A 91 0.04 -1.58 2.45
CA GLN A 91 0.38 -3.00 2.49
C GLN A 91 -0.65 -3.73 3.32
N VAL A 92 -1.24 -4.80 2.78
CA VAL A 92 -2.20 -5.64 3.50
C VAL A 92 -1.64 -7.04 3.66
N VAL A 93 -1.64 -7.55 4.88
CA VAL A 93 -1.03 -8.83 5.23
C VAL A 93 -1.97 -9.68 6.08
N SER A 94 -1.88 -11.01 5.95
CA SER A 94 -2.30 -11.92 7.01
C SER A 94 -1.24 -11.84 8.11
N TYR A 95 -1.58 -11.19 9.23
CA TYR A 95 -0.59 -10.81 10.23
C TYR A 95 -0.12 -12.03 11.04
N GLU A 96 1.19 -12.23 11.02
CA GLU A 96 1.90 -13.26 11.79
C GLU A 96 3.05 -12.65 12.62
N GLY A 97 2.97 -11.35 12.90
CA GLY A 97 3.98 -10.61 13.65
C GLY A 97 3.89 -10.86 15.16
N PRO A 98 4.69 -10.11 15.96
CA PRO A 98 4.85 -10.35 17.40
C PRO A 98 3.61 -9.98 18.24
N ASP A 99 2.71 -9.15 17.75
CA ASP A 99 1.50 -8.76 18.47
C ASP A 99 0.45 -9.88 18.42
N MET A 100 0.32 -10.60 19.51
CA MET A 100 -0.55 -11.78 19.59
C MET A 100 -2.05 -11.43 19.61
N ASP A 101 -2.44 -10.19 19.90
CA ASP A 101 -3.84 -9.76 19.88
C ASP A 101 -4.38 -9.68 18.44
N TYR A 102 -3.47 -9.58 17.48
CA TYR A 102 -3.77 -9.51 16.04
C TYR A 102 -3.28 -10.74 15.25
N ALA A 103 -2.71 -11.74 15.91
CA ALA A 103 -2.23 -12.94 15.21
C ALA A 103 -3.35 -13.64 14.42
N GLY A 104 -3.10 -13.87 13.13
CA GLY A 104 -4.06 -14.49 12.20
C GLY A 104 -5.14 -13.54 11.67
N LYS A 105 -5.14 -12.26 12.06
CA LYS A 105 -6.00 -11.23 11.48
C LYS A 105 -5.43 -10.71 10.16
N GLU A 106 -6.28 -10.09 9.37
CA GLU A 106 -5.85 -9.35 8.20
C GLU A 106 -5.67 -7.88 8.58
N VAL A 107 -4.46 -7.36 8.41
CA VAL A 107 -4.08 -6.02 8.85
C VAL A 107 -3.58 -5.21 7.65
N ALA A 108 -4.09 -3.98 7.52
CA ALA A 108 -3.65 -3.00 6.55
C ALA A 108 -2.76 -1.95 7.23
N PHE A 109 -1.57 -1.74 6.68
CA PHE A 109 -0.69 -0.62 6.98
C PHE A 109 -0.91 0.44 5.90
N CYS A 110 -1.54 1.56 6.29
CA CYS A 110 -2.00 2.61 5.39
C CYS A 110 -1.06 3.81 5.42
N PHE A 111 -0.63 4.28 4.25
CA PHE A 111 0.21 5.46 4.06
C PHE A 111 -0.67 6.57 3.51
N ASN A 112 -0.99 7.56 4.36
CA ASN A 112 -2.12 8.48 4.16
C ASN A 112 -1.68 9.85 3.63
N GLY A 113 -0.56 9.93 2.91
CA GLY A 113 -0.03 11.20 2.43
C GLY A 113 0.20 12.18 3.59
N SER A 114 -0.40 13.35 3.55
CA SER A 114 -0.31 14.36 4.63
C SER A 114 -0.99 13.93 5.94
N GLY A 115 -1.74 12.83 5.94
CA GLY A 115 -2.41 12.26 7.12
C GLY A 115 -1.53 11.36 7.98
N GLY A 116 -0.27 11.08 7.58
CA GLY A 116 0.63 10.18 8.29
C GLY A 116 0.33 8.70 8.02
N LEU A 117 0.40 7.85 9.05
CA LEU A 117 0.18 6.41 8.96
C LEU A 117 -1.04 5.98 9.77
N ALA A 118 -1.69 4.92 9.31
CA ALA A 118 -2.70 4.21 10.10
C ALA A 118 -2.50 2.70 9.98
N ILE A 119 -2.88 1.97 11.03
CA ILE A 119 -2.96 0.51 11.07
C ILE A 119 -4.42 0.16 11.24
N VAL A 120 -4.96 -0.71 10.39
CA VAL A 120 -6.38 -1.03 10.35
C VAL A 120 -6.57 -2.55 10.34
N ASP A 121 -7.38 -3.07 11.27
CA ASP A 121 -7.89 -4.44 11.21
C ASP A 121 -8.95 -4.51 10.11
N VAL A 122 -8.64 -5.23 9.05
CA VAL A 122 -9.52 -5.42 7.89
C VAL A 122 -10.03 -6.86 7.77
N THR A 123 -10.00 -7.60 8.87
CA THR A 123 -10.49 -8.99 8.93
C THR A 123 -11.95 -9.07 8.53
N ASP A 124 -12.79 -8.22 9.13
CA ASP A 124 -14.17 -8.02 8.68
C ASP A 124 -14.22 -6.84 7.71
N LYS A 125 -14.45 -7.12 6.43
CA LYS A 125 -14.50 -6.09 5.38
C LYS A 125 -15.70 -5.14 5.52
N SER A 126 -16.74 -5.58 6.21
CA SER A 126 -17.93 -4.77 6.49
C SER A 126 -17.78 -3.86 7.72
N ASP A 127 -16.79 -4.13 8.57
CA ASP A 127 -16.50 -3.38 9.80
C ASP A 127 -14.98 -3.28 10.04
N MET A 128 -14.30 -2.54 9.19
CA MET A 128 -12.86 -2.31 9.29
C MET A 128 -12.56 -1.35 10.43
N VAL A 129 -11.71 -1.76 11.37
CA VAL A 129 -11.44 -1.02 12.62
C VAL A 129 -10.02 -0.46 12.62
N GLN A 130 -9.89 0.85 12.78
CA GLN A 130 -8.58 1.46 12.99
C GLN A 130 -8.00 1.02 14.33
N ILE A 131 -6.84 0.37 14.31
CA ILE A 131 -6.05 -0.03 15.49
C ILE A 131 -5.30 1.18 16.02
N ALA A 132 -4.48 1.81 15.17
CA ALA A 132 -3.68 2.98 15.53
C ALA A 132 -3.59 3.98 14.38
N ALA A 133 -3.28 5.24 14.73
CA ALA A 133 -2.80 6.23 13.78
C ALA A 133 -1.63 6.99 14.42
N PHE A 134 -0.58 7.25 13.65
CA PHE A 134 0.62 7.91 14.14
C PHE A 134 1.30 8.74 13.07
N ASN A 135 2.19 9.60 13.52
CA ASN A 135 2.93 10.52 12.66
C ASN A 135 4.40 10.58 13.11
N TYR A 136 5.23 11.28 12.39
CA TYR A 136 6.67 11.38 12.63
C TYR A 136 7.17 12.81 12.42
N SER A 137 8.40 13.07 12.86
CA SER A 137 9.01 14.39 12.70
C SER A 137 9.30 14.69 11.24
N GLN A 138 9.00 15.90 10.79
CA GLN A 138 9.17 16.34 9.39
C GLN A 138 8.30 15.52 8.40
N SER A 139 7.13 15.07 8.84
CA SER A 139 6.16 14.47 7.94
C SER A 139 5.65 15.51 6.95
N ALA A 140 5.68 15.18 5.68
CA ALA A 140 5.16 15.99 4.58
C ALA A 140 4.15 15.20 3.75
N TYR A 141 4.55 14.04 3.23
CA TYR A 141 3.68 13.17 2.45
C TYR A 141 4.10 11.70 2.60
N THR A 142 3.52 11.01 3.58
CA THR A 142 3.75 9.59 3.82
C THR A 142 3.30 8.79 2.59
N HIS A 143 4.28 8.27 1.86
CA HIS A 143 4.05 7.76 0.50
C HIS A 143 3.74 6.28 0.49
N GLN A 144 4.71 5.45 0.88
CA GLN A 144 4.61 4.00 0.83
C GLN A 144 5.56 3.38 1.85
N GLY A 145 5.33 2.14 2.24
CA GLY A 145 6.21 1.40 3.13
C GLY A 145 6.00 -0.10 3.04
N TRP A 146 6.85 -0.83 3.76
CA TRP A 146 6.84 -2.28 3.78
C TRP A 146 7.23 -2.83 5.14
N LEU A 147 6.47 -3.82 5.60
CA LEU A 147 6.70 -4.53 6.85
C LEU A 147 7.93 -5.45 6.71
N SER A 148 8.72 -5.58 7.78
CA SER A 148 9.76 -6.61 7.86
C SER A 148 9.14 -8.01 7.85
N GLU A 149 9.92 -9.00 7.42
CA GLU A 149 9.43 -10.39 7.32
C GLU A 149 9.00 -10.99 8.66
N ASP A 150 9.55 -10.48 9.78
CA ASP A 150 9.17 -10.89 11.13
C ASP A 150 7.99 -10.09 11.70
N GLY A 151 7.45 -9.16 10.94
CA GLY A 151 6.30 -8.33 11.32
C GLY A 151 6.57 -7.30 12.40
N ARG A 152 7.85 -7.06 12.75
CA ARG A 152 8.23 -6.19 13.86
C ARG A 152 8.46 -4.74 13.45
N PHE A 153 9.04 -4.50 12.27
CA PHE A 153 9.41 -3.17 11.82
C PHE A 153 8.68 -2.80 10.54
N LEU A 154 8.19 -1.56 10.49
CA LEU A 154 7.65 -0.95 9.29
C LEU A 154 8.66 0.06 8.77
N TYR A 155 9.12 -0.14 7.54
CA TYR A 155 9.98 0.80 6.81
C TYR A 155 9.12 1.59 5.86
N PHE A 156 9.22 2.92 5.87
CA PHE A 156 8.38 3.76 5.03
C PHE A 156 9.09 5.04 4.58
N ASN A 157 8.58 5.65 3.54
CA ASN A 157 9.14 6.83 2.89
C ASN A 157 8.15 7.99 2.89
N ASP A 158 8.69 9.22 2.79
CA ASP A 158 7.95 10.47 2.64
C ASP A 158 8.39 11.17 1.34
N GLU A 159 7.49 11.26 0.36
CA GLU A 159 7.82 11.75 -0.98
C GLU A 159 8.14 13.26 -1.06
N LEU A 160 7.82 14.03 -0.03
CA LEU A 160 7.95 15.49 -0.06
C LEU A 160 8.86 16.06 1.04
N ASP A 161 9.45 15.25 1.91
CA ASP A 161 10.28 15.77 2.99
C ASP A 161 11.61 16.37 2.50
N GLU A 162 12.21 15.86 1.42
CA GLU A 162 13.38 16.47 0.80
C GLU A 162 13.05 17.87 0.26
N SER A 163 11.89 18.00 -0.38
CA SER A 163 11.46 19.28 -0.97
C SER A 163 11.07 20.31 0.10
N ASN A 164 10.42 19.84 1.18
CA ASN A 164 9.86 20.73 2.20
C ASN A 164 10.89 21.12 3.26
N TYR A 165 11.83 20.25 3.57
CA TYR A 165 12.79 20.45 4.66
C TYR A 165 14.24 20.46 4.22
N GLY A 166 14.54 20.12 2.96
CA GLY A 166 15.91 20.08 2.43
C GLY A 166 16.69 18.86 2.92
N ASN A 167 16.02 17.79 3.25
CA ASN A 167 16.60 16.53 3.72
C ASN A 167 17.33 15.78 2.59
N GLY A 168 18.14 14.80 2.95
CA GLY A 168 18.54 13.73 2.02
C GLY A 168 17.41 12.70 1.87
N THR A 169 17.54 11.80 0.90
CA THR A 169 16.61 10.65 0.71
C THR A 169 16.52 9.84 2.00
N ARG A 170 15.33 9.64 2.56
CA ARG A 170 15.12 9.03 3.87
C ARG A 170 14.25 7.77 3.81
N THR A 171 14.58 6.80 4.64
CA THR A 171 13.69 5.70 4.99
C THR A 171 13.47 5.74 6.50
N TYR A 172 12.25 5.93 6.93
CA TYR A 172 11.84 5.93 8.33
C TYR A 172 11.62 4.51 8.82
N ILE A 173 11.82 4.28 10.13
CA ILE A 173 11.72 2.98 10.77
C ILE A 173 10.79 3.11 11.97
N ALA A 174 9.66 2.40 11.94
CA ALA A 174 8.77 2.26 13.08
C ALA A 174 8.86 0.85 13.68
N ASP A 175 8.92 0.75 15.01
CA ASP A 175 8.66 -0.49 15.73
C ASP A 175 7.13 -0.62 15.85
N VAL A 176 6.60 -1.68 15.25
CA VAL A 176 5.18 -2.05 15.23
C VAL A 176 4.96 -3.40 15.92
N SER A 177 5.84 -3.75 16.87
CA SER A 177 5.69 -4.98 17.68
C SER A 177 4.43 -4.99 18.53
N ASP A 178 3.89 -3.81 18.83
CA ASP A 178 2.61 -3.54 19.45
C ASP A 178 1.83 -2.65 18.45
N LEU A 179 0.82 -3.22 17.81
CA LEU A 179 0.08 -2.51 16.75
C LEU A 179 -0.81 -1.38 17.30
N ASP A 180 -1.15 -1.44 18.59
CA ASP A 180 -1.90 -0.38 19.28
C ASP A 180 -1.00 0.81 19.67
N ALA A 181 0.31 0.60 19.77
CA ALA A 181 1.28 1.60 20.23
C ALA A 181 2.54 1.68 19.32
N PRO A 182 2.39 1.89 18.00
CA PRO A 182 3.52 1.97 17.08
C PRO A 182 4.42 3.17 17.40
N VAL A 183 5.74 2.99 17.30
CA VAL A 183 6.72 4.05 17.61
C VAL A 183 7.74 4.20 16.50
N VAL A 184 7.90 5.41 15.96
CA VAL A 184 9.02 5.71 15.05
C VAL A 184 10.31 5.76 15.86
N ILE A 185 11.21 4.81 15.61
CA ILE A 185 12.44 4.59 16.40
C ILE A 185 13.69 5.16 15.73
N GLY A 186 13.61 5.52 14.44
CA GLY A 186 14.75 6.04 13.72
C GLY A 186 14.48 6.26 12.24
N LEU A 187 15.53 6.66 11.56
CA LEU A 187 15.55 6.81 10.12
C LEU A 187 16.94 6.47 9.58
N TYR A 188 16.99 6.06 8.33
CA TYR A 188 18.18 6.02 7.52
C TYR A 188 18.12 7.21 6.54
N GLU A 189 19.19 7.97 6.43
CA GLU A 189 19.33 9.07 5.47
C GLU A 189 20.52 8.81 4.53
N ALA A 190 20.25 8.91 3.25
CA ALA A 190 21.27 8.76 2.22
C ALA A 190 22.03 10.07 1.99
N ASP A 191 23.19 9.98 1.38
CA ASP A 191 24.06 11.09 1.01
C ASP A 191 23.67 11.78 -0.33
N ASN A 192 22.41 11.66 -0.74
CA ASN A 192 21.83 12.31 -1.92
C ASN A 192 20.47 12.94 -1.56
N THR A 193 19.96 13.78 -2.45
CA THR A 193 18.72 14.55 -2.29
C THR A 193 17.65 14.16 -3.29
N SER A 194 17.74 12.96 -3.87
CA SER A 194 16.67 12.45 -4.72
C SER A 194 15.45 12.15 -3.87
N VAL A 195 14.29 12.50 -4.36
CA VAL A 195 13.03 12.11 -3.76
C VAL A 195 12.97 10.60 -3.66
N ASP A 196 12.63 10.09 -2.47
CA ASP A 196 12.35 8.68 -2.31
C ASP A 196 10.93 8.33 -2.81
N HIS A 197 10.67 7.04 -3.01
CA HIS A 197 9.39 6.63 -3.56
C HIS A 197 8.94 5.29 -2.99
N ASN A 198 9.16 4.17 -3.67
CA ASN A 198 8.62 2.87 -3.29
C ASN A 198 9.68 1.96 -2.65
N PRO A 199 9.61 1.65 -1.33
CA PRO A 199 10.45 0.65 -0.68
C PRO A 199 9.75 -0.72 -0.60
N TYR A 200 10.53 -1.77 -0.79
CA TYR A 200 10.13 -3.15 -0.52
C TYR A 200 11.18 -3.82 0.36
N VAL A 201 10.75 -4.60 1.35
CA VAL A 201 11.65 -5.36 2.21
C VAL A 201 11.66 -6.84 1.79
N ARG A 202 12.84 -7.38 1.61
CA ARG A 202 13.03 -8.81 1.34
C ARG A 202 14.40 -9.29 1.84
N VAL A 203 14.42 -10.40 2.57
CA VAL A 203 15.64 -11.05 3.05
C VAL A 203 16.60 -10.04 3.72
N ASN A 204 16.13 -9.32 4.72
CA ASN A 204 16.88 -8.30 5.47
C ASN A 204 17.49 -7.18 4.60
N LYS A 205 16.87 -6.86 3.50
CA LYS A 205 17.25 -5.76 2.61
C LYS A 205 16.06 -4.90 2.25
N ILE A 206 16.31 -3.61 2.11
CA ILE A 206 15.35 -2.64 1.57
C ILE A 206 15.73 -2.37 0.12
N PHE A 207 14.77 -2.54 -0.78
CA PHE A 207 14.87 -2.18 -2.19
C PHE A 207 14.02 -0.93 -2.41
N ALA A 208 14.66 0.23 -2.54
CA ALA A 208 13.98 1.51 -2.71
C ALA A 208 14.15 2.03 -4.14
N SER A 209 13.04 2.37 -4.76
CA SER A 209 12.99 2.99 -6.07
C SER A 209 12.89 4.51 -5.88
N ASN A 210 13.97 5.24 -6.14
CA ASN A 210 14.10 6.66 -5.81
C ASN A 210 14.31 7.48 -7.09
N TYR A 211 13.28 8.00 -7.67
CA TYR A 211 13.28 8.83 -8.87
C TYR A 211 14.64 8.96 -9.60
N LEU A 212 15.38 10.08 -9.38
CA LEU A 212 16.62 10.38 -10.10
C LEU A 212 17.82 9.50 -9.68
N SER A 213 17.83 8.95 -8.47
CA SER A 213 18.92 8.07 -8.00
C SER A 213 18.68 6.59 -8.36
N GLY A 214 17.55 6.26 -8.94
CA GLY A 214 17.21 4.90 -9.39
C GLY A 214 16.98 3.92 -8.25
N LEU A 215 17.30 2.64 -8.45
CA LEU A 215 17.15 1.58 -7.45
C LEU A 215 18.30 1.62 -6.45
N ARG A 216 17.95 1.71 -5.17
CA ARG A 216 18.87 1.56 -4.04
C ARG A 216 18.58 0.26 -3.30
N VAL A 217 19.64 -0.41 -2.85
CA VAL A 217 19.55 -1.60 -1.99
C VAL A 217 20.35 -1.32 -0.72
N SER A 218 19.70 -1.43 0.44
CA SER A 218 20.27 -1.16 1.77
C SER A 218 20.11 -2.34 2.69
#